data_d930434b4faf9832c4518c1295e59ece
#
_entry.id   d930434b4faf9832c4518c1295e59ece
#
_cell.length_a   1.000
_cell.length_b   1.000
_cell.length_c   1.000
_cell.angle_alpha   90.00
_cell.angle_beta   90.00
_cell.angle_gamma   90.00
#
_symmetry.space_group_name_H-M   'P 1'
#
loop_
_entity.id
_entity.type
_entity.pdbx_description
1 polymer ?
#
loop_
_entity_poly.entity_id
_entity_poly.type
_entity_poly.pdbx_seq_one_letter_code
_entity_poly.pdbx_strand_id
1 'polypeptide(L)'
;RYLENRTRWNETTGANLPIPQTIRIDASQARDLDAAEAEEAERFDESLERLRQSCDFIIVDSPGGDSFLSRKAHASADSLVTPLNDSFVDFDLLGDVDSQTLEVVRPSFYAELVWDCRKRKAQNSRTPIDWVVMRNRMSPLDARNKQRVGEALDNLARRIGFRIAPGLSERVIYRELFPMGLTLLDLTEAGSNVAFTMSHVAARQEIRDLLIVLKLPGLEGVEISF
;
A
#
# COMPACT_ATOMS: atom_id res chain seq x y z
N ARG A 1 -0.26 -10.68 -13.81
CA ARG A 1 -1.65 -11.00 -14.20
C ARG A 1 -2.50 -9.76 -14.43
N TYR A 2 -2.55 -8.77 -13.51
CA TYR A 2 -3.31 -7.51 -13.75
C TYR A 2 -2.83 -6.78 -15.01
N LEU A 3 -1.52 -6.62 -15.18
CA LEU A 3 -0.92 -5.97 -16.34
C LEU A 3 -1.20 -6.72 -17.66
N GLU A 4 -1.12 -8.04 -17.64
CA GLU A 4 -1.47 -8.88 -18.80
C GLU A 4 -2.95 -8.68 -19.19
N ASN A 5 -3.84 -8.62 -18.20
CA ASN A 5 -5.25 -8.34 -18.43
C ASN A 5 -5.44 -6.94 -19.06
N ARG A 6 -4.71 -5.93 -18.54
CA ARG A 6 -4.78 -4.55 -19.04
C ARG A 6 -4.24 -4.43 -20.47
N THR A 7 -3.14 -5.09 -20.78
CA THR A 7 -2.61 -5.16 -22.15
C THR A 7 -3.65 -5.76 -23.08
N ARG A 8 -4.22 -6.91 -22.69
CA ARG A 8 -5.27 -7.58 -23.48
C ARG A 8 -6.50 -6.69 -23.68
N TRP A 9 -6.92 -5.95 -22.64
CA TRP A 9 -8.01 -4.99 -22.73
C TRP A 9 -7.73 -3.93 -23.80
N ASN A 10 -6.57 -3.28 -23.74
CA ASN A 10 -6.17 -2.29 -24.73
C ASN A 10 -6.19 -2.87 -26.16
N GLU A 11 -5.63 -4.06 -26.35
CA GLU A 11 -5.59 -4.74 -27.66
C GLU A 11 -6.98 -5.08 -28.20
N THR A 12 -7.89 -5.52 -27.33
CA THR A 12 -9.22 -6.00 -27.76
C THR A 12 -10.23 -4.88 -27.95
N THR A 13 -10.12 -3.79 -27.21
CA THR A 13 -11.06 -2.67 -27.24
C THR A 13 -10.56 -1.46 -28.04
N GLY A 14 -9.25 -1.43 -28.38
CA GLY A 14 -8.61 -0.27 -28.96
C GLY A 14 -8.40 0.88 -27.96
N ALA A 15 -8.62 0.65 -26.66
CA ALA A 15 -8.32 1.62 -25.61
C ALA A 15 -6.81 1.83 -25.49
N ASN A 16 -6.41 3.01 -25.00
CA ASN A 16 -5.02 3.33 -24.75
C ASN A 16 -4.81 3.66 -23.26
N LEU A 17 -5.22 2.74 -22.39
CA LEU A 17 -5.06 2.90 -20.96
C LEU A 17 -3.58 2.80 -20.57
N PRO A 18 -3.07 3.65 -19.69
CA PRO A 18 -1.67 3.64 -19.30
C PRO A 18 -1.29 2.33 -18.59
N ILE A 19 -0.14 1.77 -18.97
CA ILE A 19 0.42 0.56 -18.38
C ILE A 19 1.67 0.97 -17.61
N PRO A 20 1.75 0.76 -16.28
CA PRO A 20 2.93 1.08 -15.51
C PRO A 20 4.11 0.20 -15.90
N GLN A 21 5.31 0.77 -15.91
CA GLN A 21 6.54 0.01 -16.06
C GLN A 21 6.68 -0.91 -14.83
N THR A 22 7.05 -2.17 -15.05
CA THR A 22 7.13 -3.15 -13.96
C THR A 22 8.44 -3.93 -14.04
N ILE A 23 9.09 -4.08 -12.89
CA ILE A 23 10.26 -4.95 -12.72
C ILE A 23 9.91 -5.94 -11.60
N ARG A 24 10.10 -7.22 -11.86
CA ARG A 24 9.97 -8.26 -10.86
C ARG A 24 11.35 -8.65 -10.35
N ILE A 25 11.49 -8.68 -9.04
CA ILE A 25 12.71 -9.12 -8.37
C ILE A 25 12.40 -10.44 -7.68
N ASP A 26 13.00 -11.52 -8.18
CA ASP A 26 12.87 -12.83 -7.57
C ASP A 26 13.98 -13.04 -6.53
N ALA A 27 13.68 -13.83 -5.50
CA ALA A 27 14.64 -14.21 -4.47
C ALA A 27 15.86 -14.92 -5.09
N SER A 28 17.02 -14.75 -4.46
CA SER A 28 18.24 -15.42 -4.90
C SER A 28 18.14 -16.95 -4.73
N GLN A 29 18.84 -17.67 -5.60
CA GLN A 29 18.98 -19.13 -5.54
C GLN A 29 20.34 -19.54 -4.92
N ALA A 30 21.15 -18.58 -4.45
CA ALA A 30 22.41 -18.87 -3.80
C ALA A 30 22.19 -19.66 -2.51
N ARG A 31 23.11 -20.62 -2.25
CA ARG A 31 23.04 -21.44 -1.04
C ARG A 31 23.60 -20.74 0.19
N ASP A 32 24.55 -19.87 -0.03
CA ASP A 32 25.12 -19.02 1.01
C ASP A 32 24.24 -17.80 1.26
N LEU A 33 23.95 -17.51 2.52
CA LEU A 33 23.01 -16.46 2.89
C LEU A 33 23.56 -15.06 2.54
N ASP A 34 24.84 -14.83 2.82
CA ASP A 34 25.45 -13.51 2.57
C ASP A 34 25.53 -13.24 1.06
N ALA A 35 25.84 -14.27 0.27
CA ALA A 35 25.81 -14.18 -1.18
C ALA A 35 24.41 -13.95 -1.73
N ALA A 36 23.40 -14.61 -1.15
CA ALA A 36 22.01 -14.42 -1.54
C ALA A 36 21.53 -12.98 -1.26
N GLU A 37 21.81 -12.47 -0.08
CA GLU A 37 21.46 -11.09 0.31
C GLU A 37 22.19 -10.05 -0.54
N ALA A 38 23.44 -10.29 -0.90
CA ALA A 38 24.22 -9.41 -1.78
C ALA A 38 23.62 -9.35 -3.18
N GLU A 39 23.28 -10.50 -3.79
CA GLU A 39 22.64 -10.56 -5.10
C GLU A 39 21.25 -9.88 -5.09
N GLU A 40 20.46 -10.09 -4.05
CA GLU A 40 19.14 -9.47 -3.89
C GLU A 40 19.28 -7.96 -3.73
N ALA A 41 20.27 -7.49 -2.97
CA ALA A 41 20.56 -6.08 -2.80
C ALA A 41 20.91 -5.40 -4.12
N GLU A 42 21.81 -5.99 -4.89
CA GLU A 42 22.24 -5.48 -6.20
C GLU A 42 21.07 -5.37 -7.16
N ARG A 43 20.30 -6.45 -7.34
CA ARG A 43 19.11 -6.46 -8.22
C ARG A 43 18.06 -5.41 -7.81
N PHE A 44 17.86 -5.22 -6.51
CA PHE A 44 16.92 -4.23 -5.99
C PHE A 44 17.42 -2.81 -6.30
N ASP A 45 18.68 -2.50 -6.02
CA ASP A 45 19.26 -1.17 -6.23
C ASP A 45 19.31 -0.81 -7.72
N GLU A 46 19.71 -1.73 -8.59
CA GLU A 46 19.70 -1.55 -10.06
C GLU A 46 18.27 -1.29 -10.57
N SER A 47 17.29 -2.05 -10.05
CA SER A 47 15.88 -1.87 -10.42
C SER A 47 15.35 -0.50 -10.02
N LEU A 48 15.65 -0.05 -8.80
CA LEU A 48 15.26 1.28 -8.33
C LEU A 48 15.93 2.38 -9.17
N GLU A 49 17.22 2.27 -9.42
CA GLU A 49 17.95 3.27 -10.19
C GLU A 49 17.40 3.39 -11.62
N ARG A 50 17.11 2.26 -12.25
CA ARG A 50 16.48 2.22 -13.57
C ARG A 50 15.10 2.92 -13.59
N LEU A 51 14.26 2.66 -12.58
CA LEU A 51 12.93 3.26 -12.51
C LEU A 51 12.99 4.77 -12.18
N ARG A 52 13.94 5.21 -11.35
CA ARG A 52 14.14 6.64 -11.02
C ARG A 52 14.41 7.51 -12.24
N GLN A 53 15.00 6.94 -13.30
CA GLN A 53 15.30 7.68 -14.52
C GLN A 53 14.07 7.96 -15.39
N SER A 54 12.97 7.23 -15.17
CA SER A 54 11.80 7.28 -16.06
C SER A 54 10.44 7.39 -15.35
N CYS A 55 10.41 7.32 -14.02
CA CYS A 55 9.16 7.31 -13.25
C CYS A 55 9.18 8.40 -12.17
N ASP A 56 8.08 9.14 -12.05
CA ASP A 56 7.88 10.11 -10.96
C ASP A 56 7.59 9.41 -9.63
N PHE A 57 6.93 8.24 -9.68
CA PHE A 57 6.59 7.43 -8.53
C PHE A 57 6.97 5.97 -8.76
N ILE A 58 7.54 5.35 -7.72
CA ILE A 58 7.88 3.93 -7.71
C ILE A 58 7.09 3.27 -6.59
N ILE A 59 6.27 2.27 -6.93
CA ILE A 59 5.51 1.49 -5.96
C ILE A 59 6.20 0.13 -5.82
N VAL A 60 6.64 -0.19 -4.61
CA VAL A 60 7.23 -1.49 -4.29
C VAL A 60 6.19 -2.34 -3.58
N ASP A 61 5.69 -3.36 -4.28
CA ASP A 61 4.78 -4.36 -3.70
C ASP A 61 5.60 -5.48 -3.06
N SER A 62 5.63 -5.49 -1.74
CA SER A 62 6.40 -6.45 -0.96
C SER A 62 5.52 -7.60 -0.45
N PRO A 63 6.00 -8.85 -0.47
CA PRO A 63 5.27 -9.96 0.15
C PRO A 63 5.12 -9.73 1.65
N GLY A 64 4.04 -10.25 2.23
CA GLY A 64 3.71 -10.09 3.66
C GLY A 64 4.61 -10.88 4.63
N GLY A 65 5.79 -11.32 4.20
CA GLY A 65 6.75 -12.06 5.01
C GLY A 65 7.98 -11.23 5.37
N ASP A 66 8.64 -11.62 6.46
CA ASP A 66 9.93 -11.06 6.84
C ASP A 66 11.06 -11.70 6.00
N SER A 67 11.55 -10.96 5.02
CA SER A 67 12.66 -11.34 4.14
C SER A 67 13.65 -10.20 4.00
N PHE A 68 14.86 -10.50 3.55
CA PHE A 68 15.87 -9.48 3.26
C PHE A 68 15.32 -8.42 2.28
N LEU A 69 14.71 -8.85 1.17
CA LEU A 69 14.12 -7.94 0.18
C LEU A 69 13.01 -7.07 0.77
N SER A 70 12.14 -7.62 1.63
CA SER A 70 11.08 -6.82 2.26
C SER A 70 11.66 -5.77 3.21
N ARG A 71 12.68 -6.13 4.02
CA ARG A 71 13.39 -5.17 4.90
C ARG A 71 14.11 -4.08 4.10
N LYS A 72 14.76 -4.45 2.98
CA LYS A 72 15.43 -3.50 2.09
C LYS A 72 14.43 -2.54 1.43
N ALA A 73 13.31 -3.06 0.96
CA ALA A 73 12.22 -2.26 0.41
C ALA A 73 11.67 -1.24 1.43
N HIS A 74 11.40 -1.68 2.67
CA HIS A 74 10.97 -0.80 3.76
C HIS A 74 12.00 0.30 4.04
N ALA A 75 13.28 -0.06 4.16
CA ALA A 75 14.35 0.91 4.43
C ALA A 75 14.55 1.93 3.29
N SER A 76 14.18 1.59 2.06
CA SER A 76 14.33 2.46 0.88
C SER A 76 13.12 3.38 0.65
N ALA A 77 11.96 3.06 1.25
CA ALA A 77 10.72 3.78 1.02
C ALA A 77 10.76 5.21 1.57
N ASP A 78 10.18 6.18 0.86
CA ASP A 78 9.88 7.51 1.38
C ASP A 78 8.57 7.49 2.17
N SER A 79 7.58 6.78 1.65
CA SER A 79 6.31 6.50 2.31
C SER A 79 6.09 5.00 2.39
N LEU A 80 5.74 4.50 3.56
CA LEU A 80 5.37 3.11 3.80
C LEU A 80 3.88 3.03 4.10
N VAL A 81 3.13 2.32 3.28
CA VAL A 81 1.70 2.11 3.47
C VAL A 81 1.46 0.68 3.95
N THR A 82 0.85 0.54 5.12
CA THR A 82 0.49 -0.76 5.69
C THR A 82 -1.03 -0.91 5.68
N PRO A 83 -1.61 -1.69 4.76
CA PRO A 83 -3.03 -1.99 4.79
C PRO A 83 -3.34 -3.06 5.85
N LEU A 84 -4.38 -2.83 6.66
CA LEU A 84 -4.92 -3.76 7.64
C LEU A 84 -6.37 -4.07 7.31
N ASN A 85 -6.79 -5.31 7.40
CA ASN A 85 -8.22 -5.59 7.36
C ASN A 85 -8.91 -5.05 8.62
N ASP A 86 -10.20 -4.85 8.53
CA ASP A 86 -11.00 -4.28 9.61
C ASP A 86 -11.29 -5.33 10.71
N SER A 87 -10.21 -5.81 11.35
CA SER A 87 -10.23 -6.90 12.33
C SER A 87 -9.21 -6.69 13.43
N PHE A 88 -9.55 -7.00 14.66
CA PHE A 88 -8.61 -7.00 15.79
C PHE A 88 -7.43 -7.99 15.60
N VAL A 89 -7.65 -9.06 14.83
CA VAL A 89 -6.59 -10.05 14.54
C VAL A 89 -5.44 -9.40 13.75
N ASP A 90 -5.77 -8.45 12.86
CA ASP A 90 -4.75 -7.76 12.06
C ASP A 90 -3.99 -6.71 12.89
N PHE A 91 -4.53 -6.29 14.05
CA PHE A 91 -3.82 -5.38 14.95
C PHE A 91 -2.61 -5.99 15.61
N ASP A 92 -2.59 -7.30 15.80
CA ASP A 92 -1.43 -8.02 16.30
C ASP A 92 -0.20 -7.78 15.41
N LEU A 93 -0.44 -7.43 14.14
CA LEU A 93 0.61 -7.02 13.21
C LEU A 93 1.30 -5.71 13.64
N LEU A 94 0.57 -4.80 14.30
CA LEU A 94 1.12 -3.51 14.76
C LEU A 94 1.51 -3.53 16.25
N GLY A 95 0.74 -4.23 17.06
CA GLY A 95 0.98 -4.28 18.50
C GLY A 95 -0.05 -5.10 19.23
N ASP A 96 0.35 -5.57 20.41
CA ASP A 96 -0.51 -6.26 21.36
C ASP A 96 -1.40 -5.22 22.06
N VAL A 97 -2.71 -5.38 21.93
CA VAL A 97 -3.72 -4.45 22.44
C VAL A 97 -4.64 -5.18 23.41
N ASP A 98 -4.78 -4.67 24.61
CA ASP A 98 -5.75 -5.19 25.58
C ASP A 98 -7.17 -5.05 25.01
N SER A 99 -7.89 -6.15 24.91
CA SER A 99 -9.21 -6.21 24.27
C SER A 99 -10.32 -5.48 25.04
N GLN A 100 -10.11 -5.20 26.32
CA GLN A 100 -11.07 -4.51 27.18
C GLN A 100 -10.83 -3.00 27.25
N THR A 101 -9.55 -2.64 27.51
CA THR A 101 -9.14 -1.24 27.71
C THR A 101 -8.75 -0.55 26.40
N LEU A 102 -8.46 -1.29 25.34
CA LEU A 102 -7.89 -0.82 24.08
C LEU A 102 -6.52 -0.14 24.24
N GLU A 103 -5.84 -0.40 25.36
CA GLU A 103 -4.50 0.09 25.60
C GLU A 103 -3.45 -0.78 24.90
N VAL A 104 -2.44 -0.12 24.37
CA VAL A 104 -1.30 -0.80 23.73
C VAL A 104 -0.37 -1.34 24.80
N VAL A 105 -0.26 -2.66 24.90
CA VAL A 105 0.63 -3.35 25.82
C VAL A 105 2.07 -3.24 25.34
N ARG A 106 2.33 -3.62 24.09
CA ARG A 106 3.66 -3.57 23.45
C ARG A 106 3.55 -3.46 21.92
N PRO A 107 4.55 -2.88 21.25
CA PRO A 107 4.67 -2.96 19.81
C PRO A 107 4.86 -4.40 19.34
N SER A 108 4.46 -4.71 18.12
CA SER A 108 4.76 -5.98 17.47
C SER A 108 6.17 -6.00 16.89
N PHE A 109 6.62 -7.18 16.51
CA PHE A 109 7.88 -7.33 15.76
C PHE A 109 7.90 -6.50 14.47
N TYR A 110 6.77 -6.45 13.74
CA TYR A 110 6.68 -5.65 12.52
C TYR A 110 6.80 -4.15 12.81
N ALA A 111 6.15 -3.65 13.86
CA ALA A 111 6.28 -2.25 14.26
C ALA A 111 7.72 -1.89 14.67
N GLU A 112 8.41 -2.78 15.36
CA GLU A 112 9.84 -2.61 15.71
C GLU A 112 10.73 -2.59 14.46
N LEU A 113 10.47 -3.49 13.50
CA LEU A 113 11.19 -3.52 12.23
C LEU A 113 11.01 -2.21 11.44
N VAL A 114 9.78 -1.71 11.32
CA VAL A 114 9.52 -0.42 10.67
C VAL A 114 10.22 0.72 11.39
N TRP A 115 10.21 0.71 12.72
CA TRP A 115 10.92 1.69 13.53
C TRP A 115 12.43 1.70 13.27
N ASP A 116 13.04 0.53 13.16
CA ASP A 116 14.46 0.40 12.85
C ASP A 116 14.78 0.87 11.42
N CYS A 117 13.94 0.55 10.45
CA CYS A 117 14.06 1.08 9.09
C CYS A 117 13.98 2.62 9.07
N ARG A 118 13.03 3.21 9.82
CA ARG A 118 12.90 4.68 9.95
C ARG A 118 14.15 5.32 10.54
N LYS A 119 14.71 4.74 11.61
CA LYS A 119 15.95 5.24 12.22
C LYS A 119 17.12 5.20 11.23
N ARG A 120 17.32 4.07 10.55
CA ARG A 120 18.40 3.92 9.55
C ARG A 120 18.25 4.92 8.41
N LYS A 121 17.05 5.09 7.88
CA LYS A 121 16.81 6.07 6.83
C LYS A 121 17.06 7.49 7.30
N ALA A 122 16.57 7.88 8.47
CA ALA A 122 16.78 9.22 9.03
C ALA A 122 18.27 9.54 9.24
N GLN A 123 19.08 8.54 9.62
CA GLN A 123 20.52 8.70 9.76
C GLN A 123 21.23 8.95 8.40
N ASN A 124 20.75 8.30 7.34
CA ASN A 124 21.38 8.36 6.01
C ASN A 124 20.88 9.54 5.17
N SER A 125 19.58 9.82 5.19
CA SER A 125 18.92 10.82 4.33
C SER A 125 18.36 12.03 5.06
N ARG A 126 18.44 12.10 6.38
CA ARG A 126 17.86 13.11 7.27
C ARG A 126 16.33 13.19 7.23
N THR A 127 15.68 12.35 6.44
CA THR A 127 14.22 12.30 6.32
C THR A 127 13.73 10.91 6.77
N PRO A 128 12.91 10.80 7.82
CA PRO A 128 12.37 9.51 8.23
C PRO A 128 11.32 9.04 7.22
N ILE A 129 11.10 7.73 7.19
CA ILE A 129 10.00 7.13 6.41
C ILE A 129 8.68 7.67 6.98
N ASP A 130 7.80 8.16 6.12
CA ASP A 130 6.42 8.48 6.47
C ASP A 130 5.59 7.19 6.52
N TRP A 131 5.32 6.72 7.73
CA TRP A 131 4.56 5.50 7.91
C TRP A 131 3.06 5.77 8.01
N VAL A 132 2.31 5.22 7.08
CA VAL A 132 0.85 5.37 6.96
C VAL A 132 0.19 4.00 7.10
N VAL A 133 -0.74 3.89 8.02
CA VAL A 133 -1.58 2.69 8.19
C VAL A 133 -2.98 3.00 7.71
N MET A 134 -3.57 2.11 6.94
CA MET A 134 -4.91 2.26 6.42
C MET A 134 -5.76 1.01 6.67
N ARG A 135 -7.03 1.21 6.98
CA ARG A 135 -7.98 0.10 7.06
C ARG A 135 -8.39 -0.32 5.65
N ASN A 136 -8.43 -1.61 5.42
CA ASN A 136 -8.81 -2.20 4.13
C ASN A 136 -10.00 -3.14 4.32
N ARG A 137 -10.80 -3.32 3.27
CA ARG A 137 -11.96 -4.23 3.25
C ARG A 137 -12.94 -3.96 4.39
N MET A 138 -13.18 -2.68 4.70
CA MET A 138 -14.10 -2.31 5.76
C MET A 138 -15.52 -2.77 5.45
N SER A 139 -16.12 -3.51 6.41
CA SER A 139 -17.51 -3.94 6.30
C SER A 139 -18.48 -2.79 6.51
N PRO A 140 -19.58 -2.66 5.74
CA PRO A 140 -20.60 -1.66 6.00
C PRO A 140 -21.47 -1.95 7.23
N LEU A 141 -21.45 -3.18 7.76
CA LEU A 141 -22.52 -3.69 8.64
C LEU A 141 -22.26 -3.56 10.15
N ASP A 142 -21.02 -3.24 10.61
CA ASP A 142 -20.73 -3.22 12.05
C ASP A 142 -20.17 -1.88 12.54
N ALA A 143 -21.08 -0.95 12.82
CA ALA A 143 -20.72 0.39 13.29
C ALA A 143 -20.01 0.40 14.66
N ARG A 144 -20.39 -0.50 15.59
CA ARG A 144 -19.77 -0.56 16.92
C ARG A 144 -18.35 -1.11 16.86
N ASN A 145 -18.15 -2.17 16.09
CA ASN A 145 -16.82 -2.73 15.90
C ASN A 145 -15.91 -1.73 15.19
N LYS A 146 -16.40 -1.03 14.16
CA LYS A 146 -15.66 0.04 13.47
C LYS A 146 -15.16 1.12 14.41
N GLN A 147 -16.00 1.56 15.35
CA GLN A 147 -15.61 2.59 16.31
C GLN A 147 -14.52 2.08 17.24
N ARG A 148 -14.68 0.88 17.83
CA ARG A 148 -13.67 0.28 18.71
C ARG A 148 -12.34 0.03 17.99
N VAL A 149 -12.40 -0.47 16.76
CA VAL A 149 -11.24 -0.66 15.88
C VAL A 149 -10.57 0.69 15.59
N GLY A 150 -11.34 1.73 15.32
CA GLY A 150 -10.82 3.09 15.14
C GLY A 150 -10.11 3.62 16.38
N GLU A 151 -10.72 3.52 17.55
CA GLU A 151 -10.14 3.96 18.83
C GLU A 151 -8.84 3.22 19.18
N ALA A 152 -8.80 1.90 18.95
CA ALA A 152 -7.59 1.09 19.14
C ALA A 152 -6.47 1.51 18.17
N LEU A 153 -6.82 1.78 16.91
CA LEU A 153 -5.87 2.25 15.91
C LEU A 153 -5.31 3.64 16.24
N ASP A 154 -6.16 4.55 16.75
CA ASP A 154 -5.72 5.87 17.22
C ASP A 154 -4.75 5.78 18.40
N ASN A 155 -4.99 4.84 19.32
CA ASN A 155 -4.10 4.58 20.46
C ASN A 155 -2.75 4.02 19.98
N LEU A 156 -2.76 3.06 19.06
CA LEU A 156 -1.57 2.53 18.42
C LEU A 156 -0.79 3.61 17.67
N ALA A 157 -1.47 4.44 16.87
CA ALA A 157 -0.86 5.50 16.09
C ALA A 157 -0.08 6.50 16.97
N ARG A 158 -0.66 6.91 18.10
CA ARG A 158 -0.01 7.81 19.06
C ARG A 158 1.22 7.18 19.72
N ARG A 159 1.17 5.88 20.01
CA ARG A 159 2.25 5.19 20.73
C ARG A 159 3.39 4.75 19.82
N ILE A 160 3.06 4.26 18.63
CA ILE A 160 4.02 3.69 17.67
C ILE A 160 4.53 4.74 16.69
N GLY A 161 3.74 5.79 16.43
CA GLY A 161 4.17 6.93 15.60
C GLY A 161 3.97 6.73 14.11
N PHE A 162 2.81 6.22 13.70
CA PHE A 162 2.35 6.23 12.32
C PHE A 162 1.18 7.20 12.12
N ARG A 163 0.87 7.53 10.86
CA ARG A 163 -0.33 8.28 10.48
C ARG A 163 -1.43 7.31 10.04
N ILE A 164 -2.66 7.67 10.29
CA ILE A 164 -3.83 6.89 9.85
C ILE A 164 -4.37 7.53 8.58
N ALA A 165 -4.56 6.71 7.55
CA ALA A 165 -5.28 7.11 6.34
C ALA A 165 -6.74 6.62 6.39
N PRO A 166 -7.65 7.30 5.66
CA PRO A 166 -8.98 6.78 5.42
C PRO A 166 -8.92 5.37 4.86
N GLY A 167 -9.84 4.52 5.29
CA GLY A 167 -9.88 3.15 4.85
C GLY A 167 -10.63 2.97 3.54
N LEU A 168 -10.45 1.81 2.94
CA LEU A 168 -11.18 1.37 1.75
C LEU A 168 -12.26 0.37 2.15
N SER A 169 -13.50 0.62 1.73
CA SER A 169 -14.61 -0.31 1.95
C SER A 169 -14.48 -1.56 1.08
N GLU A 170 -14.95 -2.70 1.58
CA GLU A 170 -15.05 -3.90 0.75
C GLU A 170 -16.14 -3.70 -0.30
N ARG A 171 -15.75 -3.78 -1.58
CA ARG A 171 -16.64 -3.59 -2.73
C ARG A 171 -16.42 -4.65 -3.79
N VAL A 172 -17.51 -5.16 -4.34
CA VAL A 172 -17.49 -6.18 -5.39
C VAL A 172 -16.81 -5.66 -6.65
N ILE A 173 -16.95 -4.36 -6.96
CA ILE A 173 -16.38 -3.73 -8.15
C ILE A 173 -14.87 -3.94 -8.30
N TYR A 174 -14.10 -3.96 -7.21
CA TYR A 174 -12.67 -4.21 -7.28
C TYR A 174 -12.35 -5.60 -7.84
N ARG A 175 -13.20 -6.60 -7.51
CA ARG A 175 -13.06 -7.97 -8.01
C ARG A 175 -13.55 -8.12 -9.45
N GLU A 176 -14.53 -7.34 -9.85
CA GLU A 176 -15.08 -7.33 -11.22
C GLU A 176 -14.12 -6.66 -12.21
N LEU A 177 -13.46 -5.59 -11.82
CA LEU A 177 -12.54 -4.85 -12.69
C LEU A 177 -11.19 -5.57 -12.88
N PHE A 178 -10.70 -6.29 -11.88
CA PHE A 178 -9.39 -6.94 -11.92
C PHE A 178 -9.20 -7.91 -13.10
N PRO A 179 -10.15 -8.81 -13.44
CA PRO A 179 -10.01 -9.69 -14.60
C PRO A 179 -9.95 -8.95 -15.93
N MET A 180 -10.49 -7.75 -15.99
CA MET A 180 -10.44 -6.88 -17.17
C MET A 180 -9.18 -6.01 -17.23
N GLY A 181 -8.37 -6.00 -16.16
CA GLY A 181 -7.22 -5.11 -16.05
C GLY A 181 -7.61 -3.65 -15.88
N LEU A 182 -8.82 -3.39 -15.38
CA LEU A 182 -9.35 -2.06 -15.13
C LEU A 182 -9.25 -1.66 -13.67
N THR A 183 -9.25 -0.36 -13.44
CA THR A 183 -9.40 0.28 -12.14
C THR A 183 -10.67 1.13 -12.12
N LEU A 184 -11.05 1.61 -10.95
CA LEU A 184 -12.15 2.57 -10.83
C LEU A 184 -11.92 3.87 -11.61
N LEU A 185 -10.66 4.23 -11.86
CA LEU A 185 -10.29 5.44 -12.58
C LEU A 185 -10.54 5.32 -14.08
N ASP A 186 -10.52 4.11 -14.61
CA ASP A 186 -10.70 3.82 -16.02
C ASP A 186 -12.19 3.80 -16.45
N LEU A 187 -13.13 3.75 -15.51
CA LEU A 187 -14.55 3.56 -15.80
C LEU A 187 -15.18 4.67 -16.65
N THR A 188 -14.61 5.88 -16.64
CA THR A 188 -15.08 7.01 -17.45
C THR A 188 -14.42 7.08 -18.83
N GLU A 189 -13.24 6.50 -18.98
CA GLU A 189 -12.42 6.61 -20.18
C GLU A 189 -12.49 5.37 -21.09
N ALA A 190 -12.70 4.21 -20.50
CA ALA A 190 -12.48 2.94 -21.19
C ALA A 190 -13.61 2.47 -22.11
N GLY A 191 -14.67 3.25 -22.32
CA GLY A 191 -15.86 2.75 -23.04
C GLY A 191 -16.44 1.50 -22.35
N SER A 192 -16.20 1.34 -21.05
CA SER A 192 -16.68 0.21 -20.28
C SER A 192 -18.21 0.28 -20.24
N ASN A 193 -18.89 -0.79 -20.65
CA ASN A 193 -20.34 -0.94 -20.47
C ASN A 193 -20.73 -1.13 -18.99
N VAL A 194 -19.84 -0.81 -18.03
CA VAL A 194 -20.10 -0.87 -16.60
C VAL A 194 -20.91 0.35 -16.22
N ALA A 195 -22.15 0.15 -15.82
CA ALA A 195 -23.02 1.23 -15.34
C ALA A 195 -22.38 1.94 -14.13
N PHE A 196 -22.16 3.24 -14.27
CA PHE A 196 -21.58 4.05 -13.19
C PHE A 196 -22.64 4.27 -12.09
N THR A 197 -22.35 3.79 -10.88
CA THR A 197 -23.28 3.83 -9.74
C THR A 197 -22.77 4.74 -8.63
N MET A 198 -23.65 5.12 -7.68
CA MET A 198 -23.25 5.86 -6.48
C MET A 198 -22.19 5.12 -5.64
N SER A 199 -22.19 3.78 -5.69
CA SER A 199 -21.14 2.98 -5.05
C SER A 199 -19.76 3.22 -5.66
N HIS A 200 -19.69 3.44 -6.96
CA HIS A 200 -18.43 3.76 -7.67
C HIS A 200 -17.94 5.17 -7.34
N VAL A 201 -18.86 6.14 -7.22
CA VAL A 201 -18.52 7.50 -6.76
C VAL A 201 -17.91 7.46 -5.36
N ALA A 202 -18.54 6.75 -4.43
CA ALA A 202 -18.02 6.61 -3.07
C ALA A 202 -16.66 5.90 -3.04
N ALA A 203 -16.45 4.86 -3.86
CA ALA A 203 -15.17 4.18 -3.97
C ALA A 203 -14.06 5.09 -4.53
N ARG A 204 -14.37 5.93 -5.52
CA ARG A 204 -13.42 6.93 -6.04
C ARG A 204 -13.07 7.97 -4.98
N GLN A 205 -14.04 8.42 -4.19
CA GLN A 205 -13.78 9.36 -3.11
C GLN A 205 -12.85 8.74 -2.06
N GLU A 206 -13.03 7.48 -1.68
CA GLU A 206 -12.12 6.77 -0.76
C GLU A 206 -10.66 6.74 -1.29
N ILE A 207 -10.47 6.51 -2.60
CA ILE A 207 -9.14 6.53 -3.22
C ILE A 207 -8.55 7.96 -3.21
N ARG A 208 -9.37 8.97 -3.53
CA ARG A 208 -8.95 10.37 -3.49
C ARG A 208 -8.49 10.77 -2.10
N ASP A 209 -9.28 10.44 -1.08
CA ASP A 209 -8.96 10.76 0.31
C ASP A 209 -7.66 10.07 0.76
N LEU A 210 -7.42 8.84 0.31
CA LEU A 210 -6.14 8.14 0.52
C LEU A 210 -4.98 8.91 -0.11
N LEU A 211 -5.08 9.29 -1.38
CA LEU A 211 -4.02 10.01 -2.09
C LEU A 211 -3.69 11.36 -1.44
N ILE A 212 -4.71 12.09 -0.95
CA ILE A 212 -4.52 13.34 -0.21
C ILE A 212 -3.72 13.09 1.07
N VAL A 213 -4.05 12.03 1.81
CA VAL A 213 -3.35 11.71 3.07
C VAL A 213 -1.92 11.25 2.82
N LEU A 214 -1.64 10.59 1.71
CA LEU A 214 -0.28 10.14 1.37
C LEU A 214 0.70 11.29 1.13
N LYS A 215 0.21 12.51 0.85
CA LYS A 215 1.04 13.71 0.63
C LYS A 215 2.18 13.44 -0.35
N LEU A 216 1.85 12.83 -1.47
CA LEU A 216 2.84 12.47 -2.48
C LEU A 216 3.47 13.74 -3.07
N PRO A 217 4.81 13.83 -3.16
CA PRO A 217 5.50 14.97 -3.73
C PRO A 217 5.00 15.31 -5.14
N GLY A 218 4.79 16.58 -5.46
CA GLY A 218 4.27 17.00 -6.76
C GLY A 218 2.76 16.88 -6.94
N LEU A 219 2.04 16.29 -6.00
CA LEU A 219 0.57 16.28 -5.98
C LEU A 219 -0.02 17.27 -4.96
N GLU A 220 0.81 18.04 -4.28
CA GLU A 220 0.39 19.07 -3.34
C GLU A 220 -0.35 20.19 -4.06
N GLY A 221 -1.61 20.43 -3.68
CA GLY A 221 -2.46 21.46 -4.28
C GLY A 221 -3.01 21.11 -5.68
N VAL A 222 -2.72 19.92 -6.19
CA VAL A 222 -3.36 19.42 -7.41
C VAL A 222 -4.77 18.94 -7.07
N GLU A 223 -5.77 19.48 -7.75
CA GLU A 223 -7.13 18.97 -7.68
C GLU A 223 -7.16 17.59 -8.33
N ILE A 224 -7.24 16.56 -7.50
CA ILE A 224 -7.36 15.16 -7.97
C ILE A 224 -8.79 14.98 -8.47
N SER A 225 -9.01 15.30 -9.73
CA SER A 225 -10.29 15.12 -10.43
C SER A 225 -10.27 13.81 -11.21
N PHE A 226 -11.10 12.86 -10.83
CA PHE A 226 -11.42 11.66 -11.60
C PHE A 226 -12.81 11.15 -11.25
#